data_1da49bf45a28a12942b6126cb74ee7e1
#
_entry.id   1da49bf45a28a12942b6126cb74ee7e1
#
_cell.length_a   1.000
_cell.length_b   1.000
_cell.length_c   1.000
_cell.angle_alpha   90.00
_cell.angle_beta   90.00
_cell.angle_gamma   90.00
#
_symmetry.space_group_name_H-M   'P 1'
#
loop_
_entity.id
_entity.type
_entity.pdbx_description
1 polymer ?
#
loop_
_entity_poly.entity_id
_entity_poly.type
_entity_poly.pdbx_seq_one_letter_code
_entity_poly.pdbx_strand_id
1 'polypeptide(L)'
;ERSIGMENHQPILFLRLEGPLQSWGERARWNHRDTAYMPTKSGVIGLIACAMGLGRGDGRILELDRAVRIAVRADRPGLLMTDYHTVIGIIRTADGKQRGRKGQESTILSYRQYLQDAIFLVAITGEGNIIERIRKALMDPVWPIYLGRKSCVPSRPVLLEVSNEYASLEDAMNRYPRCERSEESIVYEIEAEQNGYVRRDIVTAAPGRLYGERRVELKPAKGE
;
A
#
# COMPACT_ATOMS: atom_id res chain seq x y z
N GLU A 1 20.26 -39.62 -11.49
CA GLU A 1 19.13 -38.70 -11.18
C GLU A 1 19.48 -37.96 -9.91
N ARG A 2 19.97 -36.71 -10.05
CA ARG A 2 20.20 -35.82 -8.91
C ARG A 2 18.86 -35.14 -8.64
N SER A 3 18.17 -35.57 -7.58
CA SER A 3 17.09 -34.82 -6.96
C SER A 3 17.64 -33.47 -6.54
N ILE A 4 17.32 -32.42 -7.30
CA ILE A 4 17.55 -31.02 -6.90
C ILE A 4 16.57 -30.79 -5.74
N GLY A 5 17.10 -30.74 -4.51
CA GLY A 5 16.33 -30.37 -3.35
C GLY A 5 15.72 -29.01 -3.59
N MET A 6 14.40 -28.96 -3.75
CA MET A 6 13.65 -27.69 -3.70
C MET A 6 13.88 -27.11 -2.31
N GLU A 7 14.72 -26.10 -2.20
CA GLU A 7 14.78 -25.28 -1.00
C GLU A 7 13.37 -24.71 -0.80
N ASN A 8 12.76 -25.08 0.31
CA ASN A 8 11.38 -24.70 0.63
C ASN A 8 11.37 -23.25 1.12
N HIS A 9 11.45 -22.31 0.19
CA HIS A 9 11.40 -20.88 0.50
C HIS A 9 10.00 -20.49 1.02
N GLN A 10 9.97 -19.46 1.87
CA GLN A 10 8.68 -18.90 2.30
C GLN A 10 7.90 -18.35 1.10
N PRO A 11 6.59 -18.55 1.05
CA PRO A 11 5.78 -18.06 -0.05
C PRO A 11 5.83 -16.52 -0.12
N ILE A 12 5.95 -15.98 -1.32
CA ILE A 12 5.87 -14.57 -1.61
C ILE A 12 4.64 -14.32 -2.47
N LEU A 13 3.76 -13.44 -2.00
CA LEU A 13 2.58 -12.99 -2.72
C LEU A 13 2.91 -11.66 -3.42
N PHE A 14 2.58 -11.59 -4.70
CA PHE A 14 2.84 -10.43 -5.54
C PHE A 14 1.56 -9.67 -5.86
N LEU A 15 1.62 -8.34 -5.71
CA LEU A 15 0.55 -7.42 -6.09
C LEU A 15 1.06 -6.44 -7.15
N ARG A 16 0.17 -6.10 -8.09
CA ARG A 16 0.32 -4.97 -9.00
C ARG A 16 -0.62 -3.87 -8.59
N LEU A 17 -0.07 -2.73 -8.20
CA LEU A 17 -0.84 -1.55 -7.86
C LEU A 17 -0.74 -0.56 -9.03
N GLU A 18 -1.77 -0.56 -9.87
CA GLU A 18 -1.87 0.25 -11.08
C GLU A 18 -3.24 0.90 -11.16
N GLY A 19 -3.26 2.17 -11.48
CA GLY A 19 -4.49 2.93 -11.66
C GLY A 19 -4.19 4.37 -12.07
N PRO A 20 -5.15 5.11 -12.62
CA PRO A 20 -4.96 6.49 -13.04
C PRO A 20 -4.48 7.40 -11.91
N LEU A 21 -4.94 7.13 -10.70
CA LEU A 21 -4.57 7.85 -9.49
C LEU A 21 -4.31 6.89 -8.34
N GLN A 22 -3.29 7.18 -7.54
CA GLN A 22 -3.00 6.50 -6.28
C GLN A 22 -2.69 7.53 -5.19
N SER A 23 -2.89 7.19 -3.92
CA SER A 23 -2.56 8.11 -2.82
C SER A 23 -2.21 7.35 -1.54
N TRP A 24 -0.96 7.40 -1.15
CA TRP A 24 -0.36 6.68 -0.02
C TRP A 24 0.04 7.67 1.08
N GLY A 25 -0.97 8.21 1.80
CA GLY A 25 -0.75 9.28 2.78
C GLY A 25 0.11 8.86 3.97
N GLU A 26 1.02 9.72 4.37
CA GLU A 26 1.91 9.57 5.54
C GLU A 26 1.67 10.65 6.60
N ARG A 27 1.53 11.91 6.18
CA ARG A 27 1.56 13.10 7.05
C ARG A 27 0.32 13.98 6.90
N ALA A 28 -0.77 13.42 6.36
CA ALA A 28 -1.98 14.16 6.06
C ALA A 28 -2.51 14.93 7.27
N ARG A 29 -2.62 16.26 7.16
CA ARG A 29 -3.18 17.13 8.18
C ARG A 29 -4.31 17.97 7.58
N TRP A 30 -5.48 17.95 8.24
CA TRP A 30 -6.62 18.84 7.97
C TRP A 30 -6.91 19.03 6.46
N ASN A 31 -6.54 20.19 5.94
CA ASN A 31 -6.77 20.61 4.55
C ASN A 31 -5.64 20.22 3.58
N HIS A 32 -4.47 19.76 4.07
CA HIS A 32 -3.40 19.22 3.25
C HIS A 32 -3.33 17.70 3.42
N ARG A 33 -3.58 16.97 2.34
CA ARG A 33 -3.57 15.51 2.31
C ARG A 33 -2.53 15.03 1.32
N ASP A 34 -1.36 14.72 1.86
CA ASP A 34 -0.20 14.27 1.11
C ASP A 34 -0.36 12.87 0.53
N THR A 35 0.62 12.48 -0.29
CA THR A 35 0.92 11.11 -0.67
C THR A 35 2.42 10.87 -0.58
N ALA A 36 2.82 9.69 -0.10
CA ALA A 36 4.18 9.21 -0.28
C ALA A 36 4.43 8.87 -1.75
N TYR A 37 5.71 8.84 -2.15
CA TYR A 37 6.13 8.45 -3.49
C TYR A 37 6.03 6.94 -3.74
N MET A 38 5.89 6.14 -2.70
CA MET A 38 5.68 4.69 -2.76
C MET A 38 4.56 4.26 -1.83
N PRO A 39 3.86 3.15 -2.13
CA PRO A 39 2.92 2.52 -1.23
C PRO A 39 3.48 2.33 0.18
N THR A 40 2.73 2.78 1.18
CA THR A 40 3.08 2.59 2.59
C THR A 40 2.68 1.20 3.05
N LYS A 41 3.38 0.63 4.04
CA LYS A 41 2.98 -0.67 4.63
C LYS A 41 1.56 -0.62 5.15
N SER A 42 1.20 0.40 5.93
CA SER A 42 -0.17 0.59 6.41
C SER A 42 -1.20 0.72 5.29
N GLY A 43 -0.84 1.32 4.15
CA GLY A 43 -1.71 1.41 2.97
C GLY A 43 -1.96 0.04 2.34
N VAL A 44 -0.91 -0.77 2.17
CA VAL A 44 -1.01 -2.15 1.66
C VAL A 44 -1.81 -3.04 2.63
N ILE A 45 -1.51 -2.96 3.93
CA ILE A 45 -2.28 -3.69 4.97
C ILE A 45 -3.75 -3.25 4.98
N GLY A 46 -4.03 -1.95 4.82
CA GLY A 46 -5.40 -1.43 4.71
C GLY A 46 -6.14 -1.93 3.47
N LEU A 47 -5.46 -2.10 2.34
CA LEU A 47 -6.00 -2.69 1.13
C LEU A 47 -6.37 -4.17 1.36
N ILE A 48 -5.48 -4.95 1.98
CA ILE A 48 -5.73 -6.35 2.33
C ILE A 48 -6.86 -6.46 3.35
N ALA A 49 -6.88 -5.61 4.38
CA ALA A 49 -7.95 -5.55 5.37
C ALA A 49 -9.32 -5.24 4.72
N CYS A 50 -9.34 -4.35 3.73
CA CYS A 50 -10.53 -4.06 2.92
C CYS A 50 -11.02 -5.32 2.18
N ALA A 51 -10.12 -6.06 1.55
CA ALA A 51 -10.45 -7.31 0.89
C ALA A 51 -10.97 -8.38 1.86
N MET A 52 -10.42 -8.44 3.08
CA MET A 52 -10.88 -9.35 4.15
C MET A 52 -12.17 -8.90 4.87
N GLY A 53 -12.72 -7.71 4.56
CA GLY A 53 -13.89 -7.17 5.25
C GLY A 53 -13.60 -6.74 6.70
N LEU A 54 -12.35 -6.35 7.01
CA LEU A 54 -11.96 -5.88 8.34
C LEU A 54 -12.19 -4.38 8.47
N GLY A 55 -13.08 -3.99 9.37
CA GLY A 55 -13.37 -2.59 9.67
C GLY A 55 -12.23 -1.89 10.42
N ARG A 56 -12.23 -0.56 10.38
CA ARG A 56 -11.25 0.23 11.14
C ARG A 56 -11.36 -0.07 12.63
N GLY A 57 -10.24 -0.28 13.29
CA GLY A 57 -10.18 -0.64 14.71
C GLY A 57 -10.28 -2.13 14.99
N ASP A 58 -10.41 -2.97 13.96
CA ASP A 58 -10.34 -4.43 14.12
C ASP A 58 -8.91 -4.84 14.48
N GLY A 59 -8.74 -5.52 15.62
CA GLY A 59 -7.42 -5.95 16.12
C GLY A 59 -6.67 -6.87 15.16
N ARG A 60 -7.38 -7.61 14.31
CA ARG A 60 -6.79 -8.48 13.29
C ARG A 60 -5.94 -7.72 12.25
N ILE A 61 -6.18 -6.42 12.07
CA ILE A 61 -5.35 -5.59 11.18
C ILE A 61 -3.94 -5.44 11.77
N LEU A 62 -3.83 -5.28 13.08
CA LEU A 62 -2.54 -5.20 13.77
C LEU A 62 -1.80 -6.55 13.73
N GLU A 63 -2.52 -7.66 13.91
CA GLU A 63 -1.96 -9.00 13.77
C GLU A 63 -1.42 -9.23 12.35
N LEU A 64 -2.20 -8.84 11.34
CA LEU A 64 -1.79 -8.94 9.94
C LEU A 64 -0.52 -8.11 9.66
N ASP A 65 -0.46 -6.86 10.14
CA ASP A 65 0.71 -5.99 9.95
C ASP A 65 1.98 -6.60 10.53
N ARG A 66 1.88 -7.23 11.72
CA ARG A 66 3.00 -7.88 12.40
C ARG A 66 3.44 -9.20 11.75
N ALA A 67 2.51 -9.88 11.12
CA ALA A 67 2.72 -11.21 10.55
C ALA A 67 3.36 -11.20 9.16
N VAL A 68 3.43 -10.04 8.50
CA VAL A 68 3.97 -9.92 7.15
C VAL A 68 5.07 -8.88 7.04
N ARG A 69 6.02 -9.16 6.15
CA ARG A 69 7.01 -8.19 5.66
C ARG A 69 6.69 -7.84 4.22
N ILE A 70 6.99 -6.62 3.83
CA ILE A 70 6.74 -6.15 2.47
C ILE A 70 7.99 -5.51 1.84
N ALA A 71 8.07 -5.63 0.52
CA ALA A 71 8.93 -4.80 -0.32
C ALA A 71 8.08 -4.19 -1.43
N VAL A 72 8.46 -2.98 -1.87
CA VAL A 72 7.74 -2.24 -2.92
C VAL A 72 8.72 -1.77 -3.97
N ARG A 73 8.47 -2.09 -5.24
CA ARG A 73 9.25 -1.65 -6.40
C ARG A 73 8.43 -0.68 -7.23
N ALA A 74 9.03 0.45 -7.60
CA ALA A 74 8.40 1.42 -8.48
C ALA A 74 8.75 1.09 -9.93
N ASP A 75 7.92 0.28 -10.59
CA ASP A 75 8.10 -0.03 -12.02
C ASP A 75 7.80 1.18 -12.90
N ARG A 76 6.89 2.06 -12.44
CA ARG A 76 6.68 3.43 -12.90
C ARG A 76 6.29 4.29 -11.70
N PRO A 77 7.14 5.26 -11.28
CA PRO A 77 6.88 6.05 -10.06
C PRO A 77 5.66 6.98 -10.19
N GLY A 78 5.26 7.31 -11.43
CA GLY A 78 4.15 8.24 -11.69
C GLY A 78 4.53 9.71 -11.47
N LEU A 79 3.55 10.58 -11.66
CA LEU A 79 3.70 12.02 -11.51
C LEU A 79 2.90 12.52 -10.31
N LEU A 80 3.51 13.39 -9.50
CA LEU A 80 2.80 14.02 -8.38
C LEU A 80 1.79 15.04 -8.91
N MET A 81 0.53 14.85 -8.56
CA MET A 81 -0.57 15.76 -8.87
C MET A 81 -1.19 16.30 -7.58
N THR A 82 -1.55 17.58 -7.56
CA THR A 82 -2.32 18.18 -6.46
C THR A 82 -3.69 18.59 -6.98
N ASP A 83 -4.74 18.03 -6.39
CA ASP A 83 -6.14 18.38 -6.61
C ASP A 83 -6.60 19.39 -5.57
N TYR A 84 -7.19 20.50 -6.04
CA TYR A 84 -7.86 21.48 -5.20
C TYR A 84 -9.33 21.07 -5.02
N HIS A 85 -9.59 20.43 -3.89
CA HIS A 85 -10.87 19.78 -3.64
C HIS A 85 -11.77 20.59 -2.72
N THR A 86 -12.98 20.86 -3.18
CA THR A 86 -14.02 21.60 -2.45
C THR A 86 -15.15 20.65 -2.05
N VAL A 87 -15.53 20.69 -0.78
CA VAL A 87 -16.71 19.98 -0.27
C VAL A 87 -17.68 21.03 0.27
N ILE A 88 -18.89 21.08 -0.30
CA ILE A 88 -19.96 21.99 0.10
C ILE A 88 -21.08 21.18 0.72
N GLY A 89 -21.62 21.64 1.85
CA GLY A 89 -22.77 21.01 2.49
C GLY A 89 -22.82 21.19 3.99
N ILE A 90 -23.66 20.36 4.63
CA ILE A 90 -23.70 20.22 6.08
C ILE A 90 -22.64 19.20 6.48
N ILE A 91 -21.50 19.68 6.98
CA ILE A 91 -20.29 18.89 7.17
C ILE A 91 -20.14 18.52 8.65
N ARG A 92 -19.90 17.24 8.93
CA ARG A 92 -19.51 16.81 10.28
C ARG A 92 -18.00 17.00 10.47
N THR A 93 -17.64 17.73 11.52
CA THR A 93 -16.26 17.92 11.94
C THR A 93 -15.76 16.73 12.78
N ALA A 94 -14.43 16.62 12.97
CA ALA A 94 -13.84 15.50 13.72
C ALA A 94 -14.28 15.43 15.19
N ASP A 95 -14.70 16.55 15.77
CA ASP A 95 -15.27 16.67 17.12
C ASP A 95 -16.78 16.36 17.18
N GLY A 96 -17.35 15.86 16.08
CA GLY A 96 -18.76 15.47 15.97
C GLY A 96 -19.75 16.62 15.76
N LYS A 97 -19.28 17.88 15.77
CA LYS A 97 -20.13 19.05 15.51
C LYS A 97 -20.50 19.16 14.04
N GLN A 98 -21.60 19.82 13.77
CA GLN A 98 -22.00 20.17 12.41
C GLN A 98 -21.55 21.59 12.05
N ARG A 99 -21.00 21.74 10.85
CA ARG A 99 -20.81 23.04 10.19
C ARG A 99 -21.77 23.15 9.01
N GLY A 100 -22.40 24.28 8.90
CA GLY A 100 -23.46 24.53 7.92
C GLY A 100 -24.82 24.02 8.40
N ARG A 101 -25.86 24.57 7.82
CA ARG A 101 -27.27 24.17 7.99
C ARG A 101 -27.98 24.32 6.66
N LYS A 102 -29.18 23.75 6.52
CA LYS A 102 -29.97 23.90 5.30
C LYS A 102 -30.17 25.38 4.94
N GLY A 103 -29.75 25.75 3.72
CA GLY A 103 -29.77 27.13 3.23
C GLY A 103 -28.55 27.99 3.66
N GLN A 104 -27.62 27.44 4.44
CA GLN A 104 -26.33 28.05 4.80
C GLN A 104 -25.25 26.95 4.87
N GLU A 105 -24.96 26.36 3.74
CA GLU A 105 -23.98 25.31 3.60
C GLU A 105 -22.57 25.83 3.94
N SER A 106 -21.77 24.99 4.58
CA SER A 106 -20.36 25.27 4.85
C SER A 106 -19.50 24.72 3.71
N THR A 107 -18.39 25.41 3.43
CA THR A 107 -17.40 24.98 2.45
C THR A 107 -16.12 24.56 3.15
N ILE A 108 -15.59 23.39 2.82
CA ILE A 108 -14.26 22.94 3.22
C ILE A 108 -13.40 22.77 1.97
N LEU A 109 -12.25 23.45 1.99
CA LEU A 109 -11.24 23.35 0.96
C LEU A 109 -10.13 22.41 1.41
N SER A 110 -9.62 21.58 0.49
CA SER A 110 -8.47 20.71 0.77
C SER A 110 -7.61 20.53 -0.48
N TYR A 111 -6.30 20.53 -0.26
CA TYR A 111 -5.30 20.14 -1.25
C TYR A 111 -5.00 18.66 -1.07
N ARG A 112 -5.23 17.89 -2.12
CA ARG A 112 -5.08 16.43 -2.09
C ARG A 112 -4.05 15.99 -3.12
N GLN A 113 -2.97 15.40 -2.65
CA GLN A 113 -1.92 14.89 -3.52
C GLN A 113 -2.22 13.46 -3.95
N TYR A 114 -1.89 13.18 -5.20
CA TYR A 114 -2.02 11.88 -5.85
C TYR A 114 -0.76 11.58 -6.66
N LEU A 115 -0.47 10.30 -6.87
CA LEU A 115 0.44 9.83 -7.91
C LEU A 115 -0.41 9.47 -9.12
N GLN A 116 -0.15 10.14 -10.25
CA GLN A 116 -0.80 9.89 -11.53
C GLN A 116 -0.01 8.86 -12.32
N ASP A 117 -0.72 7.87 -12.88
CA ASP A 117 -0.17 6.83 -13.74
C ASP A 117 0.97 5.99 -13.14
N ALA A 118 1.03 5.88 -11.82
CA ALA A 118 2.02 5.05 -11.15
C ALA A 118 1.75 3.55 -11.32
N ILE A 119 2.81 2.74 -11.37
CA ILE A 119 2.78 1.27 -11.32
C ILE A 119 3.76 0.80 -10.27
N PHE A 120 3.26 0.07 -9.27
CA PHE A 120 4.10 -0.52 -8.24
C PHE A 120 3.90 -2.04 -8.20
N LEU A 121 5.02 -2.75 -8.09
CA LEU A 121 5.05 -4.15 -7.66
C LEU A 121 5.19 -4.18 -6.14
N VAL A 122 4.34 -4.94 -5.46
CA VAL A 122 4.46 -5.20 -4.02
C VAL A 122 4.67 -6.68 -3.82
N ALA A 123 5.72 -7.06 -3.09
CA ALA A 123 5.95 -8.43 -2.64
C ALA A 123 5.71 -8.51 -1.13
N ILE A 124 4.98 -9.54 -0.71
CA ILE A 124 4.57 -9.77 0.66
C ILE A 124 4.97 -11.18 1.06
N THR A 125 5.71 -11.33 2.15
CA THR A 125 6.08 -12.63 2.72
C THR A 125 5.61 -12.75 4.17
N GLY A 126 5.39 -13.97 4.59
CA GLY A 126 4.93 -14.35 5.93
C GLY A 126 4.65 -15.86 5.98
N GLU A 127 4.05 -16.33 7.07
CA GLU A 127 3.65 -17.72 7.19
C GLU A 127 2.67 -18.11 6.07
N GLY A 128 2.80 -19.34 5.55
CA GLY A 128 2.04 -19.82 4.40
C GLY A 128 0.51 -19.75 4.58
N ASN A 129 0.02 -20.01 5.78
CA ASN A 129 -1.40 -19.88 6.14
C ASN A 129 -1.92 -18.44 6.03
N ILE A 130 -1.07 -17.45 6.38
CA ILE A 130 -1.40 -16.03 6.30
C ILE A 130 -1.41 -15.58 4.84
N ILE A 131 -0.37 -15.96 4.08
CA ILE A 131 -0.28 -15.65 2.64
C ILE A 131 -1.47 -16.24 1.88
N GLU A 132 -1.88 -17.47 2.19
CA GLU A 132 -3.04 -18.10 1.55
C GLU A 132 -4.37 -17.39 1.92
N ARG A 133 -4.51 -16.94 3.17
CA ARG A 133 -5.69 -16.12 3.58
C ARG A 133 -5.74 -14.79 2.84
N ILE A 134 -4.60 -14.12 2.68
CA ILE A 134 -4.50 -12.88 1.91
C ILE A 134 -4.86 -13.13 0.46
N ARG A 135 -4.30 -14.18 -0.15
CA ARG A 135 -4.57 -14.58 -1.53
C ARG A 135 -6.08 -14.78 -1.77
N LYS A 136 -6.74 -15.57 -0.92
CA LYS A 136 -8.18 -15.83 -1.03
C LYS A 136 -9.01 -14.55 -0.93
N ALA A 137 -8.69 -13.67 0.02
CA ALA A 137 -9.40 -12.41 0.19
C ALA A 137 -9.22 -11.47 -1.01
N LEU A 138 -8.04 -11.45 -1.63
CA LEU A 138 -7.79 -10.62 -2.82
C LEU A 138 -8.43 -11.17 -4.09
N MET A 139 -8.69 -12.48 -4.17
CA MET A 139 -9.43 -13.10 -5.28
C MET A 139 -10.94 -12.82 -5.20
N ASP A 140 -11.50 -12.78 -3.99
CA ASP A 140 -12.92 -12.52 -3.75
C ASP A 140 -13.07 -11.49 -2.60
N PRO A 141 -12.85 -10.21 -2.89
CA PRO A 141 -12.81 -9.18 -1.85
C PRO A 141 -14.20 -8.84 -1.32
N VAL A 142 -14.33 -8.82 0.02
CA VAL A 142 -15.57 -8.44 0.71
C VAL A 142 -16.00 -6.99 0.38
N TRP A 143 -15.02 -6.08 0.27
CA TRP A 143 -15.26 -4.69 -0.12
C TRP A 143 -14.43 -4.31 -1.33
N PRO A 144 -14.92 -3.40 -2.19
CA PRO A 144 -14.16 -2.92 -3.34
C PRO A 144 -12.78 -2.40 -2.95
N ILE A 145 -11.74 -2.90 -3.60
CA ILE A 145 -10.34 -2.51 -3.37
C ILE A 145 -10.08 -1.13 -3.96
N TYR A 146 -9.25 -0.33 -3.29
CA TYR A 146 -8.81 0.97 -3.76
C TYR A 146 -7.36 1.27 -3.37
N LEU A 147 -6.67 2.10 -4.15
CA LEU A 147 -5.25 2.42 -4.01
C LEU A 147 -5.04 3.62 -3.08
N GLY A 148 -5.27 3.39 -1.77
CA GLY A 148 -5.12 4.35 -0.68
C GLY A 148 -6.35 5.23 -0.42
N ARG A 149 -6.96 5.85 -1.42
CA ARG A 149 -8.24 6.58 -1.30
C ARG A 149 -9.33 5.89 -2.09
N LYS A 150 -10.58 5.96 -1.63
CA LYS A 150 -11.74 5.34 -2.29
C LYS A 150 -11.95 5.77 -3.75
N SER A 151 -11.47 6.96 -4.12
CA SER A 151 -11.49 7.46 -5.51
C SER A 151 -10.40 6.88 -6.40
N CYS A 152 -9.42 6.19 -5.83
CA CYS A 152 -8.29 5.62 -6.56
C CYS A 152 -8.59 4.15 -6.87
N VAL A 153 -9.26 3.90 -7.98
CA VAL A 153 -9.68 2.54 -8.39
C VAL A 153 -8.54 1.88 -9.17
N PRO A 154 -8.20 0.61 -8.87
CA PRO A 154 -7.23 -0.13 -9.67
C PRO A 154 -7.74 -0.34 -11.11
N SER A 155 -6.85 -0.22 -12.10
CA SER A 155 -7.16 -0.48 -13.51
C SER A 155 -7.13 -1.97 -13.87
N ARG A 156 -6.53 -2.79 -13.02
CA ARG A 156 -6.33 -4.24 -13.21
C ARG A 156 -6.55 -4.98 -11.89
N PRO A 157 -6.78 -6.30 -11.93
CA PRO A 157 -6.72 -7.13 -10.72
C PRO A 157 -5.42 -6.89 -9.95
N VAL A 158 -5.55 -6.67 -8.65
CA VAL A 158 -4.40 -6.31 -7.78
C VAL A 158 -3.51 -7.52 -7.52
N LEU A 159 -4.10 -8.70 -7.31
CA LEU A 159 -3.36 -9.94 -7.10
C LEU A 159 -2.74 -10.43 -8.42
N LEU A 160 -1.43 -10.67 -8.41
CA LEU A 160 -0.73 -11.35 -9.51
C LEU A 160 -0.65 -12.85 -9.23
N GLU A 161 0.19 -13.26 -8.28
CA GLU A 161 0.42 -14.67 -7.97
C GLU A 161 1.01 -14.85 -6.56
N VAL A 162 1.19 -16.11 -6.18
CA VAL A 162 2.02 -16.55 -5.04
C VAL A 162 3.08 -17.49 -5.59
N SER A 163 4.33 -17.26 -5.24
CA SER A 163 5.47 -18.07 -5.70
C SER A 163 6.42 -18.41 -4.56
N ASN A 164 7.06 -19.59 -4.64
CA ASN A 164 8.12 -20.04 -3.75
C ASN A 164 9.50 -20.07 -4.45
N GLU A 165 9.60 -19.46 -5.65
CA GLU A 165 10.82 -19.50 -6.47
C GLU A 165 11.88 -18.48 -6.03
N TYR A 166 11.53 -17.57 -5.14
CA TYR A 166 12.39 -16.48 -4.69
C TYR A 166 12.89 -16.73 -3.27
N ALA A 167 14.20 -16.64 -3.09
CA ALA A 167 14.85 -16.89 -1.80
C ALA A 167 14.53 -15.81 -0.74
N SER A 168 14.21 -14.60 -1.17
CA SER A 168 13.94 -13.47 -0.30
C SER A 168 13.11 -12.38 -1.01
N LEU A 169 12.61 -11.40 -0.24
CA LEU A 169 11.98 -10.21 -0.82
C LEU A 169 12.94 -9.42 -1.72
N GLU A 170 14.23 -9.36 -1.37
CA GLU A 170 15.26 -8.70 -2.19
C GLU A 170 15.47 -9.44 -3.51
N ASP A 171 15.57 -10.76 -3.49
CA ASP A 171 15.65 -11.60 -4.67
C ASP A 171 14.41 -11.42 -5.57
N ALA A 172 13.24 -11.40 -4.96
CA ALA A 172 11.97 -11.15 -5.66
C ALA A 172 11.95 -9.76 -6.34
N MET A 173 12.38 -8.69 -5.64
CA MET A 173 12.41 -7.35 -6.23
C MET A 173 13.35 -7.23 -7.41
N ASN A 174 14.44 -7.99 -7.42
CA ASN A 174 15.42 -7.97 -8.50
C ASN A 174 15.05 -8.86 -9.71
N ARG A 175 14.40 -9.99 -9.46
CA ARG A 175 14.16 -11.03 -10.49
C ARG A 175 12.72 -11.11 -11.01
N TYR A 176 11.74 -10.62 -10.23
CA TYR A 176 10.35 -10.64 -10.71
C TYR A 176 10.21 -9.76 -11.95
N PRO A 177 9.54 -10.24 -13.01
CA PRO A 177 9.36 -9.46 -14.23
C PRO A 177 8.81 -8.06 -13.96
N ARG A 178 9.24 -7.07 -14.73
CA ARG A 178 8.69 -5.72 -14.63
C ARG A 178 7.23 -5.70 -15.07
N CYS A 179 6.40 -4.97 -14.34
CA CYS A 179 5.01 -4.76 -14.71
C CYS A 179 4.85 -3.94 -16.00
N GLU A 180 5.87 -3.18 -16.38
CA GLU A 180 5.96 -2.41 -17.61
C GLU A 180 7.39 -2.44 -18.12
N ARG A 181 7.56 -2.50 -19.46
CA ARG A 181 8.87 -2.37 -20.10
C ARG A 181 9.28 -0.90 -20.06
N SER A 182 10.38 -0.59 -19.39
CA SER A 182 10.98 0.73 -19.32
C SER A 182 12.50 0.57 -19.29
N GLU A 183 13.21 1.50 -19.95
CA GLU A 183 14.67 1.59 -19.88
C GLU A 183 15.14 2.38 -18.64
N GLU A 184 14.20 2.98 -17.90
CA GLU A 184 14.53 3.74 -16.69
C GLU A 184 15.02 2.83 -15.57
N SER A 185 15.96 3.35 -14.79
CA SER A 185 16.40 2.71 -13.56
C SER A 185 15.24 2.66 -12.57
N ILE A 186 14.91 1.48 -12.11
CA ILE A 186 13.87 1.29 -11.11
C ILE A 186 14.48 1.11 -9.73
N VAL A 187 13.73 1.53 -8.73
CA VAL A 187 14.11 1.41 -7.33
C VAL A 187 13.05 0.64 -6.57
N TYR A 188 13.48 -0.06 -5.51
CA TYR A 188 12.57 -0.69 -4.57
C TYR A 188 12.90 -0.29 -3.14
N GLU A 189 11.88 -0.26 -2.30
CA GLU A 189 11.96 -0.05 -0.86
C GLU A 189 11.75 -1.38 -0.15
N ILE A 190 12.62 -1.69 0.80
CA ILE A 190 12.58 -2.91 1.61
C ILE A 190 12.81 -2.60 3.09
N GLU A 191 12.23 -3.39 3.99
CA GLU A 191 12.50 -3.27 5.43
C GLU A 191 13.98 -3.56 5.73
N ALA A 192 14.59 -2.71 6.56
CA ALA A 192 15.99 -2.78 6.96
C ALA A 192 16.11 -2.85 8.49
N GLU A 193 17.10 -3.59 9.00
CA GLU A 193 17.33 -3.71 10.44
C GLU A 193 18.15 -2.54 11.00
N GLN A 194 19.17 -2.09 10.29
CA GLN A 194 20.14 -1.10 10.81
C GLN A 194 20.28 0.13 9.93
N ASN A 195 20.34 -0.02 8.62
CA ASN A 195 20.55 1.06 7.65
C ASN A 195 19.23 1.63 7.13
N GLY A 196 19.30 2.75 6.41
CA GLY A 196 18.15 3.35 5.77
C GLY A 196 17.51 4.48 6.58
N TYR A 197 16.31 4.87 6.20
CA TYR A 197 15.56 5.95 6.82
C TYR A 197 14.33 5.44 7.58
N VAL A 198 13.84 6.26 8.51
CA VAL A 198 12.65 5.93 9.30
C VAL A 198 11.40 6.29 8.52
N ARG A 199 10.47 5.33 8.43
CA ARG A 199 9.14 5.52 7.87
C ARG A 199 8.08 5.27 8.94
N ARG A 200 7.04 6.11 8.99
CA ARG A 200 5.94 6.00 9.94
C ARG A 200 4.72 5.38 9.27
N ASP A 201 4.74 4.09 9.10
CA ASP A 201 3.69 3.37 8.39
C ASP A 201 3.37 1.96 8.93
N ILE A 202 3.75 1.69 10.19
CA ILE A 202 3.33 0.49 10.93
C ILE A 202 1.96 0.75 11.55
N VAL A 203 1.01 -0.18 11.41
CA VAL A 203 -0.29 -0.09 12.07
C VAL A 203 -0.12 -0.22 13.58
N THR A 204 -0.79 0.66 14.34
CA THR A 204 -0.79 0.62 15.81
C THR A 204 -2.19 0.47 16.37
N ALA A 205 -2.28 -0.01 17.63
CA ALA A 205 -3.54 -0.09 18.37
C ALA A 205 -4.00 1.28 18.93
N ALA A 206 -3.18 2.33 18.79
CA ALA A 206 -3.51 3.64 19.32
C ALA A 206 -4.74 4.25 18.61
N PRO A 207 -5.65 4.93 19.34
CA PRO A 207 -6.76 5.63 18.74
C PRO A 207 -6.27 6.77 17.85
N GLY A 208 -6.98 6.98 16.74
CA GLY A 208 -6.58 7.95 15.72
C GLY A 208 -5.75 7.29 14.60
N ARG A 209 -4.99 8.09 13.86
CA ARG A 209 -4.10 7.63 12.79
C ARG A 209 -2.64 7.78 13.24
N LEU A 210 -2.31 7.19 14.36
CA LEU A 210 -0.94 7.11 14.83
C LEU A 210 -0.32 5.85 14.24
N TYR A 211 0.82 6.01 13.59
CA TYR A 211 1.57 4.91 12.99
C TYR A 211 2.89 4.74 13.71
N GLY A 212 3.29 3.50 13.90
CA GLY A 212 4.61 3.13 14.40
C GLY A 212 5.69 3.33 13.35
N GLU A 213 6.93 3.31 13.80
CA GLU A 213 8.11 3.51 12.97
C GLU A 213 8.70 2.16 12.53
N ARG A 214 9.17 2.10 11.30
CA ARG A 214 10.06 1.07 10.78
C ARG A 214 11.22 1.69 10.02
N ARG A 215 12.31 0.95 9.89
CA ARG A 215 13.41 1.34 9.01
C ARG A 215 13.23 0.71 7.64
N VAL A 216 13.54 1.47 6.63
CA VAL A 216 13.47 1.05 5.23
C VAL A 216 14.70 1.52 4.47
N GLU A 217 15.12 0.74 3.50
CA GLU A 217 16.21 1.05 2.60
C GLU A 217 15.69 1.14 1.18
N LEU A 218 16.12 2.17 0.44
CA LEU A 218 15.84 2.33 -0.97
C LEU A 218 17.03 1.80 -1.77
N LYS A 219 16.80 0.80 -2.60
CA LYS A 219 17.84 0.15 -3.42
C LYS A 219 17.50 0.24 -4.91
N PRO A 220 18.51 0.36 -5.79
CA PRO A 220 18.28 0.16 -7.21
C PRO A 220 17.95 -1.31 -7.47
N ALA A 221 16.94 -1.58 -8.28
CA ALA A 221 16.71 -2.92 -8.78
C ALA A 221 17.73 -3.24 -9.87
N LYS A 222 18.30 -4.45 -9.82
CA LYS A 222 19.21 -4.92 -10.88
C LYS A 222 18.34 -5.05 -12.14
N GLY A 223 18.69 -4.29 -13.19
CA GLY A 223 18.09 -4.50 -14.51
C GLY A 223 18.49 -5.86 -15.07
N GLU A 224 17.59 -6.47 -15.83
CA GLU A 224 17.97 -7.55 -16.74
C GLU A 224 18.92 -7.02 -17.80
#